data_d0ac7b20bbfe6d3726dfd564d54bd2da
#
_entry.id   d0ac7b20bbfe6d3726dfd564d54bd2da
#
_cell.length_a   1.000
_cell.length_b   1.000
_cell.length_c   1.000
_cell.angle_alpha   90.00
_cell.angle_beta   90.00
_cell.angle_gamma   90.00
#
_symmetry.space_group_name_H-M   'P 1'
#
loop_
_entity.id
_entity.type
_entity.pdbx_description
1 polymer ?
#
loop_
_entity_poly.entity_id
_entity_poly.type
_entity_poly.pdbx_seq_one_letter_code
_entity_poly.pdbx_strand_id
1 'polypeptide(L)'
;MKNYTSELAPLWQGQTVYRETVMFIGATDKAPLLYMPTQILSITNYGGDVTYELGRDLVLNSDGTLSLTADTRIPYITEEAYYHNDPSSLISIPYKGKETFIYWGEGTSMTKWQIAVTYAHNSTPILSQPPCFSHRYTPFFEKLQNGRDVTVFFYGDSITVGGNCSYLCKTPPYMPSWTMLLTEYVAKRYDFSHKYVDTKLPRAMPVPGEISVSGTRGTLTYLNTAVGGWNSTQGIEGLEERVVAPISQYGCDLFVLAHGMNDKRLSPEEYIEKQRIMLDRVLAVAPGTAVLLVATMYANPASPRWCMNQPLFEPELLKLAEEYNERGVPCAVAPVTSLSGQLLQRKRFCDCSGNNINHPNDFLVRLYAQTALQTLIGL
;
A
#
# COMPACT_ATOMS: atom_id res chain seq x y z
N MET A 1 -7.83 -5.65 18.26
CA MET A 1 -7.28 -4.78 17.20
C MET A 1 -8.23 -3.62 16.93
N LYS A 2 -7.72 -2.42 16.59
CA LYS A 2 -8.57 -1.27 16.24
C LYS A 2 -9.42 -1.59 15.01
N ASN A 3 -10.65 -1.08 14.96
CA ASN A 3 -11.51 -1.27 13.79
C ASN A 3 -11.14 -0.20 12.73
N TYR A 4 -10.57 -0.61 11.61
CA TYR A 4 -10.16 0.26 10.51
C TYR A 4 -11.21 0.35 9.38
N THR A 5 -12.44 -0.08 9.60
CA THR A 5 -13.49 -0.13 8.56
C THR A 5 -13.75 1.24 7.94
N SER A 6 -13.81 2.30 8.75
CA SER A 6 -14.00 3.67 8.25
C SER A 6 -12.80 4.17 7.43
N GLU A 7 -11.59 3.81 7.87
CA GLU A 7 -10.37 4.19 7.16
C GLU A 7 -10.19 3.43 5.84
N LEU A 8 -10.91 2.31 5.64
CA LEU A 8 -10.97 1.58 4.36
C LEU A 8 -12.06 2.09 3.41
N ALA A 9 -12.83 3.14 3.78
CA ALA A 9 -13.72 3.80 2.84
C ALA A 9 -12.94 4.27 1.61
N PRO A 10 -13.39 3.89 0.38
CA PRO A 10 -12.64 4.17 -0.84
C PRO A 10 -12.47 5.67 -1.11
N LEU A 11 -11.28 6.06 -1.56
CA LEU A 11 -10.98 7.45 -1.90
C LEU A 11 -11.64 7.93 -3.20
N TRP A 12 -12.17 7.03 -4.03
CA TRP A 12 -12.88 7.33 -5.29
C TRP A 12 -14.40 7.45 -5.12
N GLN A 13 -14.91 7.32 -3.88
CA GLN A 13 -16.32 7.49 -3.57
C GLN A 13 -16.51 8.01 -2.14
N GLY A 14 -17.73 8.47 -1.85
CA GLY A 14 -18.05 9.04 -0.54
C GLY A 14 -17.72 10.53 -0.45
N GLN A 15 -17.98 11.11 0.72
CA GLN A 15 -17.82 12.54 0.99
C GLN A 15 -16.92 12.80 2.21
N THR A 16 -16.25 11.78 2.72
CA THR A 16 -15.36 11.91 3.87
C THR A 16 -14.04 11.23 3.58
N VAL A 17 -12.95 12.00 3.71
CA VAL A 17 -11.58 11.48 3.70
C VAL A 17 -11.12 11.30 5.14
N TYR A 18 -10.80 10.06 5.50
CA TYR A 18 -10.35 9.73 6.84
C TYR A 18 -8.83 9.77 6.92
N ARG A 19 -8.30 10.50 7.92
CA ARG A 19 -6.88 10.49 8.28
C ARG A 19 -5.94 10.66 7.08
N GLU A 20 -6.25 11.60 6.18
CA GLU A 20 -5.33 11.98 5.11
C GLU A 20 -4.08 12.58 5.71
N THR A 21 -2.92 12.12 5.28
CA THR A 21 -1.64 12.61 5.80
C THR A 21 -1.15 13.82 5.01
N VAL A 22 -0.62 14.80 5.73
CA VAL A 22 0.08 15.97 5.18
C VAL A 22 1.31 16.27 6.02
N MET A 23 2.31 16.89 5.40
CA MET A 23 3.56 17.29 6.02
C MET A 23 3.87 18.73 5.66
N PHE A 24 4.55 19.47 6.53
CA PHE A 24 4.96 20.85 6.25
C PHE A 24 6.49 20.92 6.10
N ILE A 25 6.94 21.55 5.01
CA ILE A 25 8.36 21.80 4.68
C ILE A 25 8.60 23.31 4.84
N GLY A 26 9.08 23.71 6.02
CA GLY A 26 9.15 25.10 6.43
C GLY A 26 7.87 25.62 7.08
N ALA A 27 8.00 26.68 7.88
CA ALA A 27 6.89 27.29 8.62
C ALA A 27 5.84 27.96 7.70
N THR A 28 6.23 28.36 6.50
CA THR A 28 5.39 29.06 5.52
C THR A 28 4.81 28.17 4.44
N ASP A 29 5.05 26.86 4.53
CA ASP A 29 4.59 25.88 3.54
C ASP A 29 3.05 25.79 3.47
N LYS A 30 2.56 25.44 2.29
CA LYS A 30 1.15 25.15 2.02
C LYS A 30 0.97 23.69 1.66
N ALA A 31 0.44 22.91 2.60
CA ALA A 31 0.24 21.49 2.43
C ALA A 31 -1.11 21.19 1.73
N PRO A 32 -1.13 20.53 0.56
CA PRO A 32 -2.36 20.28 -0.18
C PRO A 32 -3.16 19.13 0.44
N LEU A 33 -4.49 19.28 0.50
CA LEU A 33 -5.41 18.18 0.70
C LEU A 33 -5.87 17.62 -0.65
N LEU A 34 -6.29 16.36 -0.65
CA LEU A 34 -6.75 15.65 -1.85
C LEU A 34 -7.99 16.32 -2.45
N TYR A 35 -8.94 16.68 -1.59
CA TYR A 35 -10.18 17.38 -1.97
C TYR A 35 -10.30 18.69 -1.18
N MET A 36 -11.08 19.62 -1.72
CA MET A 36 -11.45 20.84 -1.03
C MET A 36 -12.38 20.52 0.15
N PRO A 37 -11.96 20.74 1.40
CA PRO A 37 -12.83 20.48 2.54
C PRO A 37 -14.04 21.41 2.58
N THR A 38 -15.21 20.85 2.87
CA THR A 38 -16.37 21.62 3.34
C THR A 38 -16.38 21.76 4.87
N GLN A 39 -15.78 20.78 5.55
CA GLN A 39 -15.64 20.76 6.99
C GLN A 39 -14.43 19.93 7.41
N ILE A 40 -13.58 20.46 8.27
CA ILE A 40 -12.54 19.70 8.96
C ILE A 40 -13.18 19.03 10.19
N LEU A 41 -13.09 17.70 10.28
CA LEU A 41 -13.68 16.88 11.34
C LEU A 41 -12.68 16.58 12.45
N SER A 42 -11.42 16.35 12.11
CA SER A 42 -10.34 16.16 13.08
C SER A 42 -8.97 16.42 12.48
N ILE A 43 -8.05 16.90 13.31
CA ILE A 43 -6.64 17.08 12.98
C ILE A 43 -5.83 16.48 14.12
N THR A 44 -4.99 15.50 13.82
CA THR A 44 -4.16 14.83 14.83
C THR A 44 -2.72 14.70 14.33
N ASN A 45 -1.78 14.39 15.25
CA ASN A 45 -0.50 13.87 14.80
C ASN A 45 -0.70 12.54 14.07
N TYR A 46 0.36 12.02 13.45
CA TYR A 46 0.31 10.75 12.73
C TYR A 46 -0.23 9.59 13.59
N GLY A 47 0.17 9.53 14.86
CA GLY A 47 -0.27 8.51 15.81
C GLY A 47 -1.74 8.58 16.21
N GLY A 48 -2.32 9.77 16.19
CA GLY A 48 -3.70 10.03 16.60
C GLY A 48 -3.89 10.25 18.11
N ASP A 49 -2.81 10.44 18.85
CA ASP A 49 -2.82 10.68 20.30
C ASP A 49 -2.68 12.16 20.69
N VAL A 50 -2.29 13.02 19.75
CA VAL A 50 -2.25 14.47 19.91
C VAL A 50 -3.25 15.11 18.95
N THR A 51 -4.12 15.99 19.44
CA THR A 51 -5.08 16.75 18.64
C THR A 51 -4.62 18.19 18.42
N TYR A 52 -4.80 18.68 17.20
CA TYR A 52 -4.53 20.05 16.80
C TYR A 52 -5.82 20.81 16.49
N GLU A 53 -5.76 22.13 16.54
CA GLU A 53 -6.92 23.02 16.44
C GLU A 53 -6.83 23.91 15.21
N LEU A 54 -7.91 23.89 14.40
CA LEU A 54 -8.07 24.82 13.29
C LEU A 54 -8.20 26.26 13.84
N GLY A 55 -7.46 27.19 13.25
CA GLY A 55 -7.38 28.60 13.69
C GLY A 55 -6.26 28.87 14.69
N ARG A 56 -5.83 27.85 15.46
CA ARG A 56 -4.70 27.98 16.39
C ARG A 56 -3.41 27.38 15.82
N ASP A 57 -3.45 26.10 15.45
CA ASP A 57 -2.25 25.37 14.99
C ASP A 57 -2.07 25.49 13.48
N LEU A 58 -3.17 25.57 12.74
CA LEU A 58 -3.17 25.70 11.27
C LEU A 58 -4.46 26.39 10.80
N VAL A 59 -4.43 26.87 9.56
CA VAL A 59 -5.58 27.45 8.86
C VAL A 59 -5.84 26.72 7.56
N LEU A 60 -7.12 26.63 7.15
CA LEU A 60 -7.54 26.19 5.83
C LEU A 60 -7.60 27.41 4.90
N ASN A 61 -6.80 27.37 3.85
CA ASN A 61 -6.78 28.42 2.82
C ASN A 61 -7.94 28.26 1.84
N SER A 62 -8.28 29.32 1.14
CA SER A 62 -9.34 29.33 0.12
C SER A 62 -9.07 28.41 -1.08
N ASP A 63 -7.80 28.01 -1.31
CA ASP A 63 -7.38 27.07 -2.34
C ASP A 63 -7.39 25.59 -1.87
N GLY A 64 -7.85 25.33 -0.64
CA GLY A 64 -7.91 23.98 -0.06
C GLY A 64 -6.59 23.49 0.54
N THR A 65 -5.56 24.33 0.58
CA THR A 65 -4.30 24.00 1.28
C THR A 65 -4.38 24.33 2.75
N LEU A 66 -3.51 23.72 3.54
CA LEU A 66 -3.33 24.01 4.96
C LEU A 66 -2.03 24.79 5.16
N SER A 67 -2.04 25.82 6.00
CA SER A 67 -0.85 26.58 6.42
C SER A 67 -0.73 26.58 7.92
N LEU A 68 0.50 26.55 8.44
CA LEU A 68 0.77 26.68 9.88
C LEU A 68 0.51 28.12 10.35
N THR A 69 0.10 28.27 11.59
CA THR A 69 0.01 29.58 12.26
C THR A 69 1.30 29.87 13.03
N ALA A 70 1.45 31.09 13.52
CA ALA A 70 2.59 31.47 14.37
C ALA A 70 2.62 30.70 15.71
N ASP A 71 1.45 30.32 16.23
CA ASP A 71 1.29 29.61 17.51
C ASP A 71 1.20 28.08 17.35
N THR A 72 1.59 27.54 16.20
CA THR A 72 1.45 26.12 15.88
C THR A 72 2.25 25.22 16.83
N ARG A 73 1.63 24.10 17.21
CA ARG A 73 2.29 22.98 17.91
C ARG A 73 2.63 21.84 16.93
N ILE A 74 2.26 21.99 15.66
CA ILE A 74 2.49 20.98 14.63
C ILE A 74 3.98 20.94 14.29
N PRO A 75 4.63 19.77 14.37
CA PRO A 75 6.00 19.65 13.95
C PRO A 75 6.13 19.80 12.42
N TYR A 76 7.16 20.50 11.99
CA TYR A 76 7.52 20.62 10.58
C TYR A 76 9.03 20.45 10.40
N ILE A 77 9.45 19.99 9.22
CA ILE A 77 10.85 19.96 8.85
C ILE A 77 11.22 21.29 8.20
N THR A 78 12.41 21.84 8.51
CA THR A 78 12.85 23.06 7.83
C THR A 78 13.18 22.77 6.36
N GLU A 79 13.08 23.78 5.50
CA GLU A 79 13.47 23.66 4.09
C GLU A 79 14.93 23.21 3.93
N GLU A 80 15.82 23.76 4.74
CA GLU A 80 17.22 23.40 4.76
C GLU A 80 17.43 21.93 5.12
N ALA A 81 16.75 21.42 6.14
CA ALA A 81 16.85 20.03 6.55
C ALA A 81 16.21 19.08 5.52
N TYR A 82 15.13 19.50 4.84
CA TYR A 82 14.48 18.67 3.82
C TYR A 82 15.27 18.63 2.51
N TYR A 83 15.82 19.76 2.08
CA TYR A 83 16.61 19.88 0.86
C TYR A 83 18.11 19.93 1.18
N HIS A 84 18.58 19.11 2.11
CA HIS A 84 19.98 19.08 2.53
C HIS A 84 20.91 18.81 1.36
N ASN A 85 22.06 19.45 1.37
CA ASN A 85 23.12 19.28 0.37
C ASN A 85 24.30 18.54 1.01
N ASP A 86 24.24 17.21 1.03
CA ASP A 86 25.32 16.36 1.55
C ASP A 86 25.70 15.28 0.53
N PRO A 87 26.54 15.61 -0.45
CA PRO A 87 26.99 14.65 -1.46
C PRO A 87 27.91 13.57 -0.90
N SER A 88 28.47 13.75 0.28
CA SER A 88 29.35 12.76 0.92
C SER A 88 28.57 11.64 1.61
N SER A 89 27.28 11.83 1.88
CA SER A 89 26.43 10.81 2.49
C SER A 89 26.16 9.67 1.52
N LEU A 90 26.45 8.44 1.93
CA LEU A 90 26.13 7.22 1.17
C LEU A 90 24.64 7.04 0.92
N ILE A 91 23.80 7.72 1.69
CA ILE A 91 22.34 7.61 1.67
C ILE A 91 21.65 8.87 1.13
N SER A 92 22.41 9.82 0.58
CA SER A 92 21.84 11.02 -0.05
C SER A 92 21.07 10.66 -1.30
N ILE A 93 19.84 11.16 -1.42
CA ILE A 93 18.96 10.95 -2.57
C ILE A 93 18.95 12.22 -3.43
N PRO A 94 19.53 12.20 -4.64
CA PRO A 94 19.51 13.34 -5.52
C PRO A 94 18.09 13.80 -5.85
N TYR A 95 17.86 15.11 -5.84
CA TYR A 95 16.60 15.73 -6.21
C TYR A 95 16.61 16.08 -7.70
N LYS A 96 15.58 15.61 -8.44
CA LYS A 96 15.47 15.78 -9.89
C LYS A 96 15.50 17.25 -10.28
N GLY A 97 16.43 17.62 -11.18
CA GLY A 97 16.56 18.98 -11.71
C GLY A 97 17.13 20.02 -10.75
N LYS A 98 17.69 19.59 -9.61
CA LYS A 98 18.35 20.45 -8.64
C LYS A 98 19.69 19.87 -8.22
N GLU A 99 20.64 20.74 -7.85
CA GLU A 99 21.93 20.34 -7.25
C GLU A 99 21.82 20.10 -5.73
N THR A 100 20.71 19.51 -5.31
CA THR A 100 20.39 19.26 -3.89
C THR A 100 19.93 17.81 -3.71
N PHE A 101 19.78 17.42 -2.47
CA PHE A 101 19.28 16.10 -2.07
C PHE A 101 17.97 16.27 -1.33
N ILE A 102 17.17 15.21 -1.25
CA ILE A 102 15.93 15.21 -0.45
C ILE A 102 16.12 14.39 0.81
N TYR A 103 15.47 14.86 1.88
CA TYR A 103 15.39 14.13 3.13
C TYR A 103 14.64 12.80 2.94
N TRP A 104 15.17 11.75 3.53
CA TRP A 104 14.54 10.46 3.56
C TRP A 104 14.92 9.68 4.81
N GLY A 105 14.22 8.60 5.11
CA GLY A 105 14.61 7.69 6.19
C GLY A 105 13.54 6.66 6.49
N GLU A 106 13.98 5.52 6.97
CA GLU A 106 13.11 4.41 7.35
C GLU A 106 12.46 4.63 8.73
N GLY A 107 11.54 3.75 9.08
CA GLY A 107 10.82 3.78 10.35
C GLY A 107 9.92 5.00 10.48
N THR A 108 10.12 5.80 11.52
CA THR A 108 9.33 6.99 11.81
C THR A 108 9.94 8.30 11.28
N SER A 109 10.98 8.20 10.45
CA SER A 109 11.72 9.38 9.99
C SER A 109 10.86 10.40 9.26
N MET A 110 9.89 9.95 8.46
CA MET A 110 8.94 10.83 7.77
C MET A 110 7.70 11.09 8.61
N THR A 111 7.14 10.05 9.21
CA THR A 111 5.83 10.11 9.87
C THR A 111 5.81 11.00 11.12
N LYS A 112 6.97 11.25 11.75
CA LYS A 112 7.10 12.23 12.85
C LYS A 112 6.79 13.67 12.44
N TRP A 113 6.86 13.98 11.14
CA TRP A 113 6.56 15.28 10.56
C TRP A 113 5.16 15.35 9.94
N GLN A 114 4.46 14.21 9.89
CA GLN A 114 3.14 14.12 9.27
C GLN A 114 2.04 14.27 10.31
N ILE A 115 0.98 14.96 9.91
CA ILE A 115 -0.30 15.01 10.63
C ILE A 115 -1.35 14.25 9.84
N ALA A 116 -2.44 13.85 10.47
CA ALA A 116 -3.57 13.17 9.87
C ALA A 116 -4.83 14.02 9.98
N VAL A 117 -5.44 14.33 8.84
CA VAL A 117 -6.64 15.18 8.74
C VAL A 117 -7.83 14.35 8.28
N THR A 118 -8.93 14.40 9.02
CA THR A 118 -10.22 13.85 8.59
C THR A 118 -11.15 15.00 8.27
N TYR A 119 -11.78 14.95 7.09
CA TYR A 119 -12.63 16.05 6.63
C TYR A 119 -13.74 15.58 5.69
N ALA A 120 -14.83 16.34 5.64
CA ALA A 120 -15.89 16.19 4.65
C ALA A 120 -15.61 17.05 3.42
N HIS A 121 -16.08 16.61 2.23
CA HIS A 121 -16.00 17.34 0.97
C HIS A 121 -17.20 17.07 0.07
N ASN A 122 -17.44 17.97 -0.90
CA ASN A 122 -18.44 17.82 -1.95
C ASN A 122 -17.82 17.75 -3.35
N SER A 123 -16.50 17.57 -3.42
CA SER A 123 -15.78 17.50 -4.69
C SER A 123 -16.09 16.20 -5.43
N THR A 124 -16.15 16.27 -6.75
CA THR A 124 -16.12 15.06 -7.59
C THR A 124 -14.80 14.32 -7.34
N PRO A 125 -14.83 12.99 -7.13
CA PRO A 125 -13.61 12.21 -6.95
C PRO A 125 -12.65 12.37 -8.13
N ILE A 126 -11.37 12.58 -7.80
CA ILE A 126 -10.28 12.68 -8.80
C ILE A 126 -9.64 11.32 -9.07
N LEU A 127 -9.79 10.37 -8.14
CA LEU A 127 -9.35 9.00 -8.35
C LEU A 127 -10.45 8.23 -9.07
N SER A 128 -10.07 7.56 -10.15
CA SER A 128 -10.96 6.66 -10.87
C SER A 128 -11.25 5.42 -10.05
N GLN A 129 -12.50 4.99 -10.00
CA GLN A 129 -12.85 3.71 -9.38
C GLN A 129 -12.23 2.56 -10.17
N PRO A 130 -11.41 1.69 -9.55
CA PRO A 130 -10.91 0.50 -10.22
C PRO A 130 -12.05 -0.44 -10.62
N PRO A 131 -11.91 -1.19 -11.72
CA PRO A 131 -12.90 -2.20 -12.09
C PRO A 131 -12.97 -3.30 -11.03
N CYS A 132 -14.18 -3.85 -10.83
CA CYS A 132 -14.41 -5.02 -10.00
C CYS A 132 -14.46 -6.27 -10.88
N PHE A 133 -13.65 -7.26 -10.55
CA PHE A 133 -13.55 -8.54 -11.26
C PHE A 133 -14.05 -9.73 -10.42
N SER A 134 -14.95 -9.49 -9.44
CA SER A 134 -15.45 -10.54 -8.53
C SER A 134 -15.98 -11.78 -9.29
N HIS A 135 -16.56 -11.58 -10.47
CA HIS A 135 -17.05 -12.68 -11.32
C HIS A 135 -15.95 -13.65 -11.79
N ARG A 136 -14.68 -13.20 -11.89
CA ARG A 136 -13.54 -14.06 -12.21
C ARG A 136 -13.15 -14.97 -11.05
N TYR A 137 -13.38 -14.53 -9.82
CA TYR A 137 -12.99 -15.20 -8.58
C TYR A 137 -14.10 -16.09 -7.98
N THR A 138 -15.12 -16.46 -8.77
CA THR A 138 -16.26 -17.28 -8.32
C THR A 138 -15.84 -18.51 -7.52
N PRO A 139 -14.85 -19.34 -7.94
CA PRO A 139 -14.48 -20.53 -7.16
C PRO A 139 -13.90 -20.21 -5.77
N PHE A 140 -13.17 -19.10 -5.63
CA PHE A 140 -12.66 -18.62 -4.36
C PHE A 140 -13.80 -18.14 -3.45
N PHE A 141 -14.72 -17.34 -4.00
CA PHE A 141 -15.87 -16.84 -3.24
C PHE A 141 -16.88 -17.91 -2.87
N GLU A 142 -17.07 -18.93 -3.70
CA GLU A 142 -17.90 -20.10 -3.34
C GLU A 142 -17.36 -20.85 -2.13
N LYS A 143 -16.03 -20.94 -1.96
CA LYS A 143 -15.45 -21.51 -0.74
C LYS A 143 -15.81 -20.68 0.48
N LEU A 144 -15.64 -19.35 0.40
CA LEU A 144 -16.03 -18.43 1.49
C LEU A 144 -17.53 -18.49 1.80
N GLN A 145 -18.38 -18.47 0.78
CA GLN A 145 -19.84 -18.54 0.93
C GLN A 145 -20.31 -19.85 1.55
N ASN A 146 -19.62 -20.95 1.29
CA ASN A 146 -19.91 -22.27 1.82
C ASN A 146 -19.18 -22.61 3.13
N GLY A 147 -18.49 -21.65 3.75
CA GLY A 147 -17.77 -21.84 5.01
C GLY A 147 -16.59 -22.81 4.91
N ARG A 148 -15.98 -22.95 3.73
CA ARG A 148 -14.79 -23.78 3.53
C ARG A 148 -13.54 -22.95 3.77
N ASP A 149 -12.58 -23.54 4.49
CA ASP A 149 -11.29 -22.89 4.74
C ASP A 149 -10.62 -22.44 3.43
N VAL A 150 -9.96 -21.28 3.50
CA VAL A 150 -9.24 -20.69 2.36
C VAL A 150 -7.86 -20.21 2.79
N THR A 151 -6.91 -20.27 1.88
CA THR A 151 -5.56 -19.75 2.06
C THR A 151 -5.30 -18.61 1.07
N VAL A 152 -4.93 -17.44 1.58
CA VAL A 152 -4.47 -16.28 0.80
C VAL A 152 -2.98 -16.13 0.98
N PHE A 153 -2.25 -16.19 -0.12
CA PHE A 153 -0.79 -16.22 -0.15
C PHE A 153 -0.24 -14.95 -0.80
N PHE A 154 0.63 -14.23 -0.12
CA PHE A 154 1.29 -13.01 -0.61
C PHE A 154 2.76 -13.25 -0.89
N TYR A 155 3.21 -12.81 -2.08
CA TYR A 155 4.60 -12.81 -2.48
C TYR A 155 4.97 -11.50 -3.17
N GLY A 156 6.06 -10.89 -2.76
CA GLY A 156 6.45 -9.56 -3.25
C GLY A 156 7.66 -9.00 -2.53
N ASP A 157 7.74 -7.69 -2.53
CA ASP A 157 8.85 -6.92 -1.96
C ASP A 157 8.52 -6.29 -0.59
N SER A 158 9.27 -5.25 -0.20
CA SER A 158 9.09 -4.54 1.08
C SER A 158 7.70 -3.94 1.29
N ILE A 159 7.02 -3.53 0.22
CA ILE A 159 5.67 -2.97 0.31
C ILE A 159 4.67 -4.08 0.69
N THR A 160 4.88 -5.28 0.17
CA THR A 160 4.08 -6.47 0.50
C THR A 160 4.36 -6.97 1.92
N VAL A 161 5.60 -6.84 2.39
CA VAL A 161 5.93 -7.01 3.82
C VAL A 161 5.18 -5.99 4.68
N GLY A 162 4.92 -4.80 4.18
CA GLY A 162 4.34 -3.68 4.92
C GLY A 162 5.38 -2.65 5.38
N GLY A 163 6.47 -2.51 4.63
CA GLY A 163 7.54 -1.53 4.92
C GLY A 163 6.97 -0.14 5.21
N ASN A 164 7.36 0.45 6.32
CA ASN A 164 6.90 1.75 6.85
C ASN A 164 5.42 1.87 7.24
N CYS A 165 4.61 0.78 7.24
CA CYS A 165 3.34 0.84 7.95
C CYS A 165 3.59 0.97 9.47
N SER A 166 2.70 1.68 10.16
CA SER A 166 2.92 2.00 11.59
C SER A 166 2.94 0.76 12.49
N TYR A 167 2.26 -0.33 12.10
CA TYR A 167 2.34 -1.61 12.81
C TYR A 167 3.78 -2.16 12.82
N LEU A 168 4.45 -2.24 11.67
CA LEU A 168 5.83 -2.73 11.59
C LEU A 168 6.84 -1.75 12.19
N CYS A 169 6.56 -0.46 12.14
CA CYS A 169 7.35 0.56 12.82
C CYS A 169 7.12 0.57 14.35
N LYS A 170 6.21 -0.26 14.87
CA LYS A 170 5.84 -0.35 16.30
C LYS A 170 5.45 1.01 16.89
N THR A 171 4.74 1.82 16.13
CA THR A 171 4.31 3.16 16.53
C THR A 171 2.80 3.35 16.29
N PRO A 172 2.11 4.17 17.08
CA PRO A 172 0.74 4.53 16.79
C PRO A 172 0.59 5.10 15.36
N PRO A 173 -0.53 4.84 14.68
CA PRO A 173 -1.75 4.18 15.16
C PRO A 173 -1.72 2.65 15.07
N TYR A 174 -0.58 2.01 14.79
CA TYR A 174 -0.41 0.56 14.62
C TYR A 174 -1.23 -0.01 13.46
N MET A 175 -1.37 0.74 12.38
CA MET A 175 -2.12 0.29 11.20
C MET A 175 -1.41 -0.90 10.56
N PRO A 176 -2.13 -2.01 10.32
CA PRO A 176 -1.58 -3.19 9.67
C PRO A 176 -1.11 -2.90 8.23
N SER A 177 -0.30 -3.81 7.67
CA SER A 177 0.04 -3.77 6.25
C SER A 177 -1.22 -3.88 5.37
N TRP A 178 -1.12 -3.47 4.12
CA TRP A 178 -2.24 -3.58 3.18
C TRP A 178 -2.68 -5.04 2.97
N THR A 179 -1.76 -6.00 3.06
CA THR A 179 -2.03 -7.43 2.96
C THR A 179 -2.87 -7.95 4.12
N MET A 180 -2.56 -7.48 5.33
CA MET A 180 -3.34 -7.80 6.54
C MET A 180 -4.71 -7.12 6.49
N LEU A 181 -4.78 -5.83 6.12
CA LEU A 181 -6.05 -5.11 5.98
C LEU A 181 -6.99 -5.80 4.99
N LEU A 182 -6.48 -6.25 3.85
CA LEU A 182 -7.24 -6.97 2.83
C LEU A 182 -7.84 -8.25 3.41
N THR A 183 -7.02 -9.11 4.01
CA THR A 183 -7.48 -10.41 4.49
C THR A 183 -8.35 -10.31 5.74
N GLU A 184 -8.08 -9.37 6.65
CA GLU A 184 -8.96 -9.11 7.79
C GLU A 184 -10.34 -8.60 7.35
N TYR A 185 -10.39 -7.73 6.31
CA TYR A 185 -11.67 -7.27 5.76
C TYR A 185 -12.48 -8.44 5.17
N VAL A 186 -11.84 -9.30 4.38
CA VAL A 186 -12.48 -10.49 3.80
C VAL A 186 -12.95 -11.44 4.90
N ALA A 187 -12.11 -11.73 5.90
CA ALA A 187 -12.48 -12.59 7.02
C ALA A 187 -13.71 -12.06 7.78
N LYS A 188 -13.74 -10.76 8.11
CA LYS A 188 -14.88 -10.11 8.76
C LYS A 188 -16.16 -10.18 7.92
N ARG A 189 -16.05 -9.90 6.61
CA ARG A 189 -17.19 -9.89 5.69
C ARG A 189 -17.88 -11.26 5.57
N TYR A 190 -17.09 -12.34 5.66
CA TYR A 190 -17.59 -13.71 5.50
C TYR A 190 -17.73 -14.48 6.82
N ASP A 191 -17.49 -13.82 7.97
CA ASP A 191 -17.53 -14.42 9.30
C ASP A 191 -16.51 -15.58 9.47
N PHE A 192 -15.28 -15.34 9.00
CA PHE A 192 -14.16 -16.30 9.11
C PHE A 192 -13.21 -15.92 10.24
N SER A 193 -12.65 -16.93 10.89
CA SER A 193 -11.47 -16.73 11.73
C SER A 193 -10.27 -16.40 10.86
N HIS A 194 -9.55 -15.33 11.17
CA HIS A 194 -8.34 -14.93 10.45
C HIS A 194 -7.10 -15.46 11.15
N LYS A 195 -6.38 -16.38 10.49
CA LYS A 195 -5.20 -17.07 11.04
C LYS A 195 -3.95 -16.63 10.32
N TYR A 196 -2.99 -16.08 11.06
CA TYR A 196 -1.64 -15.81 10.55
C TYR A 196 -0.76 -17.07 10.64
N VAL A 197 0.03 -17.32 9.59
CA VAL A 197 1.06 -18.36 9.59
C VAL A 197 2.43 -17.72 9.73
N ASP A 198 3.12 -18.06 10.81
CA ASP A 198 4.53 -17.76 10.97
C ASP A 198 5.36 -18.83 10.24
N THR A 199 5.86 -18.50 9.06
CA THR A 199 6.59 -19.43 8.20
C THR A 199 7.98 -19.77 8.71
N LYS A 200 8.51 -19.02 9.69
CA LYS A 200 9.89 -19.14 10.19
C LYS A 200 10.98 -18.95 9.12
N LEU A 201 10.61 -18.48 7.95
CA LEU A 201 11.56 -18.21 6.87
C LEU A 201 12.45 -17.01 7.24
N PRO A 202 13.71 -16.98 6.81
CA PRO A 202 14.58 -15.81 7.02
C PRO A 202 13.95 -14.55 6.46
N ARG A 203 14.00 -13.44 7.21
CA ARG A 203 13.41 -12.14 6.81
C ARG A 203 11.88 -12.20 6.54
N ALA A 204 11.21 -13.20 7.08
CA ALA A 204 9.75 -13.24 7.03
C ALA A 204 9.15 -12.06 7.80
N MET A 205 7.97 -11.63 7.36
CA MET A 205 7.21 -10.61 8.06
C MET A 205 6.84 -11.10 9.46
N PRO A 206 7.07 -10.30 10.52
CA PRO A 206 6.54 -10.62 11.84
C PRO A 206 5.01 -10.64 11.79
N VAL A 207 4.43 -11.75 12.20
CA VAL A 207 2.97 -11.89 12.28
C VAL A 207 2.49 -11.68 13.71
N PRO A 208 1.27 -11.17 13.91
CA PRO A 208 0.64 -11.17 15.24
C PRO A 208 0.58 -12.60 15.78
N GLY A 209 0.95 -12.79 17.05
CA GLY A 209 0.92 -14.10 17.69
C GLY A 209 -0.47 -14.70 17.91
N GLU A 210 -1.54 -13.99 17.55
CA GLU A 210 -2.92 -14.33 17.86
C GLU A 210 -3.82 -14.18 16.62
N ILE A 211 -4.97 -14.85 16.67
CA ILE A 211 -6.06 -14.68 15.69
C ILE A 211 -6.58 -13.24 15.80
N SER A 212 -6.45 -12.46 14.74
CA SER A 212 -6.86 -11.05 14.74
C SER A 212 -8.37 -10.84 14.60
N VAL A 213 -9.06 -11.80 13.98
CA VAL A 213 -10.50 -11.82 13.76
C VAL A 213 -11.00 -13.22 14.13
N SER A 214 -12.03 -13.30 14.97
CA SER A 214 -12.72 -14.55 15.28
C SER A 214 -14.02 -14.59 14.48
N GLY A 215 -14.22 -15.68 13.72
CA GLY A 215 -15.42 -15.97 12.98
C GLY A 215 -15.91 -17.38 13.26
N THR A 216 -17.11 -17.71 12.77
CA THR A 216 -17.79 -18.98 13.10
C THR A 216 -17.91 -19.93 11.90
N ARG A 217 -17.66 -19.46 10.67
CA ARG A 217 -17.94 -20.22 9.46
C ARG A 217 -16.77 -21.01 8.89
N GLY A 218 -15.55 -20.57 9.10
CA GLY A 218 -14.34 -21.19 8.57
C GLY A 218 -13.10 -20.43 8.94
N THR A 219 -11.96 -20.82 8.38
CA THR A 219 -10.66 -20.18 8.60
C THR A 219 -10.14 -19.57 7.31
N LEU A 220 -9.76 -18.29 7.35
CA LEU A 220 -8.95 -17.65 6.34
C LEU A 220 -7.49 -17.66 6.83
N THR A 221 -6.68 -18.46 6.17
CA THR A 221 -5.25 -18.57 6.45
C THR A 221 -4.49 -17.52 5.66
N TYR A 222 -3.73 -16.68 6.36
CA TYR A 222 -2.86 -15.67 5.79
C TYR A 222 -1.41 -16.16 5.77
N LEU A 223 -0.82 -16.19 4.58
CA LEU A 223 0.61 -16.42 4.39
C LEU A 223 1.24 -15.22 3.67
N ASN A 224 2.36 -14.73 4.19
CA ASN A 224 3.14 -13.71 3.54
C ASN A 224 4.63 -14.07 3.60
N THR A 225 5.21 -14.39 2.46
CA THR A 225 6.62 -14.78 2.34
C THR A 225 7.45 -13.75 1.56
N ALA A 226 6.88 -12.56 1.36
CA ALA A 226 7.56 -11.43 0.74
C ALA A 226 8.85 -11.05 1.45
N VAL A 227 9.80 -10.44 0.73
CA VAL A 227 11.11 -10.06 1.28
C VAL A 227 11.45 -8.62 0.92
N GLY A 228 11.72 -7.80 1.93
CA GLY A 228 12.13 -6.41 1.73
C GLY A 228 13.39 -6.29 0.87
N GLY A 229 13.33 -5.40 -0.13
CA GLY A 229 14.43 -5.14 -1.05
C GLY A 229 14.53 -6.10 -2.24
N TRP A 230 13.72 -7.17 -2.29
CA TRP A 230 13.78 -8.12 -3.41
C TRP A 230 13.13 -7.54 -4.67
N ASN A 231 13.75 -7.82 -5.81
CA ASN A 231 13.20 -7.68 -7.15
C ASN A 231 12.69 -9.03 -7.67
N SER A 232 12.08 -9.04 -8.85
CA SER A 232 11.52 -10.25 -9.46
C SER A 232 12.56 -11.35 -9.74
N THR A 233 13.85 -11.00 -9.98
CA THR A 233 14.90 -11.99 -10.16
C THR A 233 15.14 -12.77 -8.86
N GLN A 234 15.29 -12.06 -7.75
CA GLN A 234 15.41 -12.68 -6.44
C GLN A 234 14.12 -13.41 -6.02
N GLY A 235 12.96 -12.89 -6.49
CA GLY A 235 11.67 -13.59 -6.35
C GLY A 235 11.69 -14.98 -7.03
N ILE A 236 12.25 -15.09 -8.22
CA ILE A 236 12.41 -16.39 -8.91
C ILE A 236 13.41 -17.29 -8.18
N GLU A 237 14.56 -16.75 -7.76
CA GLU A 237 15.59 -17.50 -7.04
C GLU A 237 15.05 -18.10 -5.72
N GLY A 238 14.20 -17.37 -5.00
CA GLY A 238 13.60 -17.83 -3.75
C GLY A 238 12.30 -18.63 -3.89
N LEU A 239 11.82 -18.86 -5.12
CA LEU A 239 10.45 -19.34 -5.36
C LEU A 239 10.18 -20.72 -4.75
N GLU A 240 11.11 -21.67 -4.86
CA GLU A 240 10.92 -23.03 -4.32
C GLU A 240 10.78 -23.02 -2.79
N GLU A 241 11.67 -22.32 -2.10
CA GLU A 241 11.66 -22.28 -0.65
C GLU A 241 10.49 -21.47 -0.09
N ARG A 242 10.21 -20.30 -0.72
CA ARG A 242 9.29 -19.30 -0.16
C ARG A 242 7.85 -19.43 -0.64
N VAL A 243 7.63 -20.09 -1.76
CA VAL A 243 6.30 -20.19 -2.36
C VAL A 243 5.90 -21.66 -2.52
N VAL A 244 6.68 -22.46 -3.24
CA VAL A 244 6.30 -23.84 -3.58
C VAL A 244 6.21 -24.70 -2.33
N ALA A 245 7.20 -24.66 -1.46
CA ALA A 245 7.20 -25.46 -0.21
C ALA A 245 6.05 -25.04 0.72
N PRO A 246 5.78 -23.78 1.02
CA PRO A 246 4.61 -23.37 1.81
C PRO A 246 3.26 -23.68 1.13
N ILE A 247 3.13 -23.54 -0.19
CA ILE A 247 1.91 -23.96 -0.90
C ILE A 247 1.64 -25.46 -0.72
N SER A 248 2.68 -26.30 -0.77
CA SER A 248 2.55 -27.74 -0.55
C SER A 248 2.08 -28.07 0.86
N GLN A 249 2.37 -27.22 1.83
CA GLN A 249 1.99 -27.43 3.24
C GLN A 249 0.61 -26.85 3.57
N TYR A 250 0.29 -25.65 3.07
CA TYR A 250 -0.88 -24.87 3.50
C TYR A 250 -1.95 -24.71 2.41
N GLY A 251 -1.66 -25.11 1.16
CA GLY A 251 -2.49 -24.82 0.01
C GLY A 251 -2.40 -23.36 -0.43
N CYS A 252 -3.12 -23.02 -1.50
CA CYS A 252 -3.25 -21.66 -2.00
C CYS A 252 -4.55 -21.52 -2.80
N ASP A 253 -5.49 -20.74 -2.31
CA ASP A 253 -6.75 -20.45 -3.00
C ASP A 253 -6.69 -19.13 -3.76
N LEU A 254 -5.95 -18.15 -3.20
CA LEU A 254 -5.68 -16.88 -3.85
C LEU A 254 -4.18 -16.57 -3.69
N PHE A 255 -3.47 -16.48 -4.80
CA PHE A 255 -2.08 -16.04 -4.85
C PHE A 255 -1.99 -14.58 -5.25
N VAL A 256 -1.39 -13.76 -4.39
CA VAL A 256 -1.22 -12.32 -4.60
C VAL A 256 0.25 -12.04 -4.90
N LEU A 257 0.56 -11.65 -6.14
CA LEU A 257 1.92 -11.36 -6.60
C LEU A 257 2.11 -9.85 -6.73
N ALA A 258 3.08 -9.31 -5.98
CA ALA A 258 3.25 -7.87 -5.82
C ALA A 258 4.73 -7.44 -5.79
N HIS A 259 5.53 -7.91 -6.74
CA HIS A 259 6.84 -7.37 -7.07
C HIS A 259 6.72 -6.15 -7.99
N GLY A 260 7.81 -5.37 -8.13
CA GLY A 260 7.87 -4.29 -9.12
C GLY A 260 8.62 -3.06 -8.65
N MET A 261 8.59 -2.72 -7.36
CA MET A 261 9.25 -1.51 -6.86
C MET A 261 10.76 -1.55 -7.07
N ASN A 262 11.38 -2.71 -6.90
CA ASN A 262 12.83 -2.89 -7.03
C ASN A 262 13.26 -3.31 -8.44
N ASP A 263 12.31 -3.53 -9.35
CA ASP A 263 12.51 -3.89 -10.76
C ASP A 263 12.71 -2.67 -11.67
N LYS A 264 12.91 -1.52 -11.11
CA LYS A 264 12.93 -0.19 -11.74
C LYS A 264 13.78 -0.05 -13.00
N ARG A 265 14.74 -0.94 -13.25
CA ARG A 265 15.64 -0.92 -14.41
C ARG A 265 15.27 -1.96 -15.49
N LEU A 266 14.38 -2.88 -15.19
CA LEU A 266 13.91 -3.84 -16.19
C LEU A 266 13.05 -3.13 -17.25
N SER A 267 13.11 -3.63 -18.48
CA SER A 267 12.07 -3.27 -19.45
C SER A 267 10.72 -3.88 -19.02
N PRO A 268 9.60 -3.35 -19.52
CA PRO A 268 8.30 -3.96 -19.24
C PRO A 268 8.24 -5.44 -19.65
N GLU A 269 8.86 -5.81 -20.78
CA GLU A 269 8.89 -7.19 -21.29
C GLU A 269 9.69 -8.10 -20.35
N GLU A 270 10.89 -7.67 -19.91
CA GLU A 270 11.71 -8.42 -18.97
C GLU A 270 11.00 -8.61 -17.62
N TYR A 271 10.30 -7.58 -17.16
CA TYR A 271 9.52 -7.64 -15.91
C TYR A 271 8.38 -8.66 -16.04
N ILE A 272 7.60 -8.61 -17.11
CA ILE A 272 6.46 -9.52 -17.33
C ILE A 272 6.90 -10.97 -17.46
N GLU A 273 8.01 -11.23 -18.15
CA GLU A 273 8.52 -12.59 -18.26
C GLU A 273 8.87 -13.19 -16.88
N LYS A 274 9.42 -12.37 -15.97
CA LYS A 274 9.67 -12.81 -14.59
C LYS A 274 8.39 -13.07 -13.80
N GLN A 275 7.35 -12.25 -13.99
CA GLN A 275 6.04 -12.52 -13.37
C GLN A 275 5.45 -13.84 -13.90
N ARG A 276 5.55 -14.08 -15.22
CA ARG A 276 5.08 -15.31 -15.88
C ARG A 276 5.76 -16.54 -15.30
N ILE A 277 7.09 -16.54 -15.18
CA ILE A 277 7.86 -17.64 -14.58
C ILE A 277 7.34 -17.98 -13.18
N MET A 278 7.13 -16.98 -12.34
CA MET A 278 6.62 -17.19 -10.97
C MET A 278 5.20 -17.76 -10.99
N LEU A 279 4.31 -17.20 -11.82
CA LEU A 279 2.92 -17.65 -11.92
C LEU A 279 2.80 -19.08 -12.47
N ASP A 280 3.50 -19.40 -13.55
CA ASP A 280 3.46 -20.74 -14.14
C ASP A 280 3.95 -21.80 -13.14
N ARG A 281 4.97 -21.47 -12.34
CA ARG A 281 5.45 -22.38 -11.29
C ARG A 281 4.44 -22.58 -10.16
N VAL A 282 3.76 -21.52 -9.73
CA VAL A 282 2.67 -21.60 -8.73
C VAL A 282 1.52 -22.47 -9.23
N LEU A 283 1.06 -22.21 -10.45
CA LEU A 283 -0.04 -22.92 -11.07
C LEU A 283 0.28 -24.39 -11.36
N ALA A 284 1.56 -24.72 -11.60
CA ALA A 284 2.00 -26.11 -11.77
C ALA A 284 1.85 -26.92 -10.46
N VAL A 285 1.96 -26.30 -9.29
CA VAL A 285 1.83 -26.99 -7.99
C VAL A 285 0.45 -26.79 -7.36
N ALA A 286 -0.29 -25.75 -7.74
CA ALA A 286 -1.62 -25.44 -7.27
C ALA A 286 -2.53 -24.96 -8.42
N PRO A 287 -2.97 -25.86 -9.32
CA PRO A 287 -3.65 -25.47 -10.56
C PRO A 287 -5.03 -24.79 -10.39
N GLY A 288 -5.64 -24.92 -9.22
CA GLY A 288 -6.93 -24.27 -8.90
C GLY A 288 -6.79 -22.90 -8.26
N THR A 289 -5.58 -22.36 -8.16
CA THR A 289 -5.31 -21.07 -7.52
C THR A 289 -5.83 -19.91 -8.37
N ALA A 290 -6.57 -18.99 -7.76
CA ALA A 290 -6.86 -17.67 -8.33
C ALA A 290 -5.67 -16.71 -8.12
N VAL A 291 -5.47 -15.77 -9.02
CA VAL A 291 -4.32 -14.85 -9.01
C VAL A 291 -4.78 -13.40 -8.92
N LEU A 292 -4.18 -12.64 -8.02
CA LEU A 292 -4.25 -11.17 -8.02
C LEU A 292 -2.84 -10.61 -8.25
N LEU A 293 -2.66 -9.92 -9.36
CA LEU A 293 -1.46 -9.13 -9.62
C LEU A 293 -1.64 -7.74 -9.01
N VAL A 294 -0.62 -7.22 -8.35
CA VAL A 294 -0.68 -5.88 -7.77
C VAL A 294 0.38 -5.00 -8.41
N ALA A 295 -0.06 -4.03 -9.19
CA ALA A 295 0.84 -3.04 -9.75
C ALA A 295 1.39 -2.15 -8.62
N THR A 296 2.70 -1.87 -8.63
CA THR A 296 3.33 -1.09 -7.57
C THR A 296 2.98 0.39 -7.67
N MET A 297 2.97 1.12 -6.55
CA MET A 297 2.82 2.57 -6.57
C MET A 297 3.97 3.26 -7.29
N TYR A 298 3.82 4.54 -7.63
CA TYR A 298 4.96 5.37 -8.02
C TYR A 298 5.99 5.40 -6.89
N ALA A 299 7.28 5.24 -7.22
CA ALA A 299 8.34 5.73 -6.37
C ALA A 299 8.37 7.27 -6.43
N ASN A 300 9.15 7.93 -5.54
CA ASN A 300 9.21 9.38 -5.50
C ASN A 300 9.61 9.98 -6.87
N PRO A 301 8.70 10.69 -7.58
CA PRO A 301 8.99 11.26 -8.89
C PRO A 301 10.13 12.30 -8.86
N ALA A 302 10.42 12.87 -7.69
CA ALA A 302 11.52 13.79 -7.49
C ALA A 302 12.89 13.07 -7.38
N SER A 303 12.89 11.73 -7.27
CA SER A 303 14.13 10.94 -7.19
C SER A 303 14.38 10.16 -8.49
N PRO A 304 15.30 10.64 -9.37
CA PRO A 304 15.56 9.99 -10.66
C PRO A 304 16.25 8.63 -10.55
N ARG A 305 16.78 8.29 -9.36
CA ARG A 305 17.39 6.98 -9.09
C ARG A 305 16.38 5.92 -8.66
N TRP A 306 15.17 6.34 -8.29
CA TRP A 306 14.14 5.44 -7.79
C TRP A 306 12.91 5.37 -8.68
N CYS A 307 12.36 6.48 -9.15
CA CYS A 307 11.26 6.50 -10.09
C CYS A 307 11.80 6.37 -11.53
N MET A 308 11.72 5.15 -12.07
CA MET A 308 12.23 4.79 -13.41
C MET A 308 11.12 4.10 -14.22
N ASN A 309 11.21 2.79 -14.45
CA ASN A 309 10.33 2.04 -15.32
C ASN A 309 9.07 1.48 -14.64
N GLN A 310 8.95 1.55 -13.30
CA GLN A 310 7.81 1.00 -12.56
C GLN A 310 6.44 1.46 -13.11
N PRO A 311 6.26 2.74 -13.52
CA PRO A 311 4.98 3.18 -14.06
C PRO A 311 4.57 2.50 -15.37
N LEU A 312 5.51 1.86 -16.06
CA LEU A 312 5.28 1.18 -17.34
C LEU A 312 4.80 -0.27 -17.17
N PHE A 313 4.84 -0.82 -15.94
CA PHE A 313 4.55 -2.23 -15.69
C PHE A 313 3.05 -2.54 -15.65
N GLU A 314 2.23 -1.63 -15.15
CA GLU A 314 0.79 -1.87 -15.00
C GLU A 314 0.07 -2.22 -16.32
N PRO A 315 0.28 -1.51 -17.45
CA PRO A 315 -0.32 -1.89 -18.71
C PRO A 315 0.04 -3.31 -19.18
N GLU A 316 1.26 -3.74 -18.92
CA GLU A 316 1.71 -5.08 -19.29
C GLU A 316 1.18 -6.15 -18.32
N LEU A 317 1.04 -5.83 -17.02
CA LEU A 317 0.35 -6.71 -16.06
C LEU A 317 -1.11 -6.94 -16.46
N LEU A 318 -1.80 -5.91 -16.98
CA LEU A 318 -3.18 -6.05 -17.47
C LEU A 318 -3.26 -7.04 -18.64
N LYS A 319 -2.32 -6.98 -19.59
CA LYS A 319 -2.24 -7.94 -20.70
C LYS A 319 -1.97 -9.36 -20.18
N LEU A 320 -1.01 -9.49 -19.26
CA LEU A 320 -0.67 -10.77 -18.64
C LEU A 320 -1.89 -11.39 -17.94
N ALA A 321 -2.67 -10.58 -17.20
CA ALA A 321 -3.87 -11.06 -16.54
C ALA A 321 -4.91 -11.61 -17.53
N GLU A 322 -5.10 -10.96 -18.68
CA GLU A 322 -6.02 -11.47 -19.72
C GLU A 322 -5.49 -12.77 -20.34
N GLU A 323 -4.20 -12.89 -20.61
CA GLU A 323 -3.59 -14.15 -21.09
C GLU A 323 -3.87 -15.33 -20.14
N TYR A 324 -3.80 -15.11 -18.80
CA TYR A 324 -4.13 -16.16 -17.83
C TYR A 324 -5.64 -16.45 -17.77
N ASN A 325 -6.49 -15.44 -17.91
CA ASN A 325 -7.93 -15.67 -18.01
C ASN A 325 -8.32 -16.48 -19.23
N GLU A 326 -7.72 -16.25 -20.40
CA GLU A 326 -7.92 -17.05 -21.60
C GLU A 326 -7.48 -18.50 -21.40
N ARG A 327 -6.52 -18.75 -20.52
CA ARG A 327 -6.08 -20.11 -20.10
C ARG A 327 -6.98 -20.70 -19.00
N GLY A 328 -8.05 -20.02 -18.59
CA GLY A 328 -8.99 -20.46 -17.56
C GLY A 328 -8.52 -20.23 -16.12
N VAL A 329 -7.48 -19.43 -15.91
CA VAL A 329 -6.99 -19.03 -14.57
C VAL A 329 -7.63 -17.72 -14.15
N PRO A 330 -8.41 -17.69 -13.06
CA PRO A 330 -8.96 -16.42 -12.52
C PRO A 330 -7.83 -15.43 -12.21
N CYS A 331 -7.72 -14.35 -12.97
CA CYS A 331 -6.64 -13.37 -12.81
C CYS A 331 -7.16 -11.94 -13.01
N ALA A 332 -6.71 -11.00 -12.18
CA ALA A 332 -6.94 -9.57 -12.37
C ALA A 332 -5.76 -8.77 -11.82
N VAL A 333 -5.74 -7.47 -12.13
CA VAL A 333 -4.73 -6.52 -11.65
C VAL A 333 -5.38 -5.50 -10.74
N ALA A 334 -4.81 -5.31 -9.54
CA ALA A 334 -5.08 -4.15 -8.69
C ALA A 334 -4.23 -2.97 -9.19
N PRO A 335 -4.83 -1.93 -9.80
CA PRO A 335 -4.09 -0.90 -10.55
C PRO A 335 -3.58 0.23 -9.64
N VAL A 336 -2.69 -0.10 -8.70
CA VAL A 336 -2.19 0.88 -7.71
C VAL A 336 -1.28 1.92 -8.37
N THR A 337 -0.59 1.58 -9.47
CA THR A 337 0.22 2.56 -10.22
C THR A 337 -0.64 3.71 -10.71
N SER A 338 -1.73 3.41 -11.43
CA SER A 338 -2.67 4.42 -11.95
C SER A 338 -3.24 5.29 -10.83
N LEU A 339 -3.72 4.67 -9.74
CA LEU A 339 -4.34 5.42 -8.63
C LEU A 339 -3.33 6.27 -7.85
N SER A 340 -2.13 5.75 -7.58
CA SER A 340 -1.08 6.55 -6.95
C SER A 340 -0.62 7.69 -7.84
N GLY A 341 -0.57 7.49 -9.16
CA GLY A 341 -0.29 8.54 -10.13
C GLY A 341 -1.35 9.66 -10.12
N GLN A 342 -2.64 9.31 -10.07
CA GLN A 342 -3.74 10.28 -9.92
C GLN A 342 -3.66 11.03 -8.59
N LEU A 343 -3.37 10.31 -7.49
CA LEU A 343 -3.16 10.91 -6.17
C LEU A 343 -2.06 11.98 -6.20
N LEU A 344 -0.94 11.68 -6.83
CA LEU A 344 0.23 12.56 -6.92
C LEU A 344 0.01 13.79 -7.82
N GLN A 345 -1.10 13.90 -8.55
CA GLN A 345 -1.49 15.14 -9.23
C GLN A 345 -1.94 16.23 -8.24
N ARG A 346 -2.34 15.85 -7.05
CA ARG A 346 -2.81 16.75 -5.99
C ARG A 346 -1.92 16.71 -4.74
N LYS A 347 -1.38 15.53 -4.40
CA LYS A 347 -0.59 15.31 -3.20
C LYS A 347 0.90 15.33 -3.52
N ARG A 348 1.70 15.80 -2.60
CA ARG A 348 3.15 15.64 -2.67
C ARG A 348 3.53 14.23 -2.21
N PHE A 349 4.60 13.68 -2.72
CA PHE A 349 5.03 12.33 -2.36
C PHE A 349 5.34 12.21 -0.86
N CYS A 350 5.96 13.24 -0.25
CA CYS A 350 6.24 13.28 1.19
C CYS A 350 5.00 13.24 2.08
N ASP A 351 3.83 13.64 1.56
CA ASP A 351 2.57 13.55 2.29
C ASP A 351 2.03 12.11 2.38
N CYS A 352 2.45 11.24 1.45
CA CYS A 352 1.90 9.88 1.27
C CYS A 352 2.92 8.77 1.53
N SER A 353 4.17 9.13 1.79
CA SER A 353 5.27 8.18 1.93
C SER A 353 5.75 8.04 3.37
N GLY A 354 6.11 6.82 3.75
CA GLY A 354 6.73 6.51 5.04
C GLY A 354 8.25 6.72 5.06
N ASN A 355 8.92 6.75 3.87
CA ASN A 355 10.36 6.93 3.78
C ASN A 355 10.83 8.00 2.77
N ASN A 356 9.90 8.64 2.07
CA ASN A 356 10.12 9.64 1.02
C ASN A 356 10.83 9.12 -0.26
N ILE A 357 10.92 7.81 -0.45
CA ILE A 357 11.54 7.16 -1.61
C ILE A 357 10.56 6.25 -2.34
N ASN A 358 10.10 5.20 -1.67
CA ASN A 358 9.38 4.09 -2.32
C ASN A 358 8.46 3.30 -1.39
N HIS A 359 8.37 3.65 -0.11
CA HIS A 359 7.43 2.99 0.81
C HIS A 359 6.23 3.86 1.09
N PRO A 360 5.01 3.28 1.08
CA PRO A 360 3.80 3.99 1.49
C PRO A 360 3.82 4.29 2.99
N ASN A 361 3.18 5.37 3.41
CA ASN A 361 2.73 5.54 4.78
C ASN A 361 1.33 4.91 4.98
N ASP A 362 0.73 5.00 6.17
CA ASP A 362 -0.57 4.39 6.46
C ASP A 362 -1.70 4.89 5.55
N PHE A 363 -1.64 6.13 5.05
CA PHE A 363 -2.63 6.64 4.11
C PHE A 363 -2.56 5.92 2.76
N LEU A 364 -1.37 5.72 2.23
CA LEU A 364 -1.17 5.04 0.95
C LEU A 364 -1.25 3.50 1.11
N VAL A 365 -0.90 2.94 2.27
CA VAL A 365 -1.15 1.52 2.61
C VAL A 365 -2.64 1.19 2.48
N ARG A 366 -3.53 2.10 2.91
CA ARG A 366 -4.98 1.93 2.76
C ARG A 366 -5.41 1.96 1.29
N LEU A 367 -4.80 2.81 0.47
CA LEU A 367 -5.09 2.83 -0.98
C LEU A 367 -4.77 1.48 -1.62
N TYR A 368 -3.65 0.83 -1.26
CA TYR A 368 -3.36 -0.54 -1.71
C TYR A 368 -4.47 -1.53 -1.32
N ALA A 369 -4.87 -1.52 -0.05
CA ALA A 369 -5.92 -2.41 0.44
C ALA A 369 -7.28 -2.13 -0.24
N GLN A 370 -7.67 -0.85 -0.37
CA GLN A 370 -8.89 -0.43 -1.05
C GLN A 370 -8.88 -0.88 -2.52
N THR A 371 -7.76 -0.70 -3.23
CA THR A 371 -7.63 -1.08 -4.64
C THR A 371 -7.75 -2.59 -4.82
N ALA A 372 -7.06 -3.38 -3.99
CA ALA A 372 -7.13 -4.83 -4.04
C ALA A 372 -8.54 -5.35 -3.69
N LEU A 373 -9.18 -4.79 -2.64
CA LEU A 373 -10.56 -5.12 -2.26
C LEU A 373 -11.56 -4.76 -3.37
N GLN A 374 -11.45 -3.56 -3.96
CA GLN A 374 -12.30 -3.15 -5.07
C GLN A 374 -12.16 -4.10 -6.26
N THR A 375 -10.93 -4.49 -6.61
CA THR A 375 -10.65 -5.42 -7.71
C THR A 375 -11.26 -6.79 -7.45
N LEU A 376 -11.17 -7.30 -6.22
CA LEU A 376 -11.64 -8.64 -5.86
C LEU A 376 -13.16 -8.71 -5.62
N ILE A 377 -13.73 -7.78 -4.85
CA ILE A 377 -15.09 -7.92 -4.30
C ILE A 377 -16.01 -6.71 -4.56
N GLY A 378 -15.48 -5.60 -5.01
CA GLY A 378 -16.18 -4.32 -5.05
C GLY A 378 -16.35 -3.70 -3.64
N LEU A 379 -15.98 -2.43 -3.48
CA LEU A 379 -16.17 -1.65 -2.27
C LEU A 379 -17.25 -0.58 -2.46
#